data_bad8aff2acca8b93bccedf4fdd3d4b41
#
_entry.id   bad8aff2acca8b93bccedf4fdd3d4b41
#
_cell.length_a   1.000
_cell.length_b   1.000
_cell.length_c   1.000
_cell.angle_alpha   90.00
_cell.angle_beta   90.00
_cell.angle_gamma   90.00
#
_symmetry.space_group_name_H-M   'P 1'
#
loop_
_entity.id
_entity.type
_entity.pdbx_description
1 polymer ?
#
loop_
_entity_poly.entity_id
_entity_poly.type
_entity_poly.pdbx_seq_one_letter_code
_entity_poly.pdbx_strand_id
1 'polypeptide(L)'
;MASQEVKTFYFAGDSKVASSLGTSLEAAGFTKASVSEADAVFTYCVSESVLEDLYYDSKGLLQSSKKDAVLIDLSPSTVSFAQELCAMGSVSEKHVLDAPLVVQNIVLSQAFSEKTNLALLVGGSEEIFKRAEPMLRAIAAKVMWMGKSGCGQAAKVALTLTSAAALVGIVEAYSSLKSSEMQEAVVDQEDYLDVVLALRMLTPAQEAFIEAMEQDELEGTSFTLEHLMGELAAALACVDDGDAILPQAEACFRLMELLAMVGGVTYSPAALKLVFADEETSKKYGLDWSRAEGAYDHGYDDDSEGYECTCGEDDECDCGHHHHHHGSQSGSSYISFSSN
;
A
#
# COMPACT_ATOMS: atom_id res chain seq x y z
N MET A 1 -18.27 12.28 -34.47
CA MET A 1 -18.92 10.98 -34.25
C MET A 1 -19.63 11.08 -32.92
N ALA A 2 -20.87 10.57 -32.77
CA ALA A 2 -21.54 10.58 -31.49
C ALA A 2 -20.73 9.71 -30.52
N SER A 3 -20.29 10.27 -29.38
CA SER A 3 -19.61 9.54 -28.32
C SER A 3 -20.53 8.41 -27.88
N GLN A 4 -20.11 7.15 -28.06
CA GLN A 4 -20.90 5.99 -27.66
C GLN A 4 -20.98 5.99 -26.13
N GLU A 5 -22.17 6.08 -25.61
CA GLU A 5 -22.45 6.11 -24.17
C GLU A 5 -22.08 4.76 -23.55
N VAL A 6 -21.33 4.78 -22.45
CA VAL A 6 -20.92 3.57 -21.71
C VAL A 6 -22.07 3.14 -20.82
N LYS A 7 -22.61 1.92 -21.01
CA LYS A 7 -23.80 1.40 -20.32
C LYS A 7 -23.56 0.09 -19.58
N THR A 8 -22.63 -0.70 -20.09
CA THR A 8 -22.33 -2.02 -19.54
C THR A 8 -20.94 -2.07 -18.93
N PHE A 9 -20.78 -2.84 -17.86
CA PHE A 9 -19.50 -2.99 -17.18
C PHE A 9 -19.14 -4.45 -16.89
N TYR A 10 -17.86 -4.71 -16.78
CA TYR A 10 -17.26 -5.91 -16.22
C TYR A 10 -16.24 -5.51 -15.17
N PHE A 11 -16.06 -6.34 -14.14
CA PHE A 11 -15.06 -6.12 -13.11
C PHE A 11 -14.15 -7.36 -13.00
N ALA A 12 -12.82 -7.13 -12.96
CA ALA A 12 -11.79 -8.15 -12.82
C ALA A 12 -10.84 -7.82 -11.65
N GLY A 13 -10.21 -8.84 -11.08
CA GLY A 13 -9.28 -8.71 -9.95
C GLY A 13 -9.95 -9.04 -8.62
N ASP A 14 -9.69 -8.24 -7.58
CA ASP A 14 -10.19 -8.50 -6.22
C ASP A 14 -11.72 -8.63 -6.16
N SER A 15 -12.19 -9.77 -5.69
CA SER A 15 -13.61 -10.11 -5.69
C SER A 15 -14.44 -9.30 -4.69
N LYS A 16 -13.85 -8.84 -3.57
CA LYS A 16 -14.55 -8.04 -2.55
C LYS A 16 -14.72 -6.62 -3.05
N VAL A 17 -13.67 -6.03 -3.61
CA VAL A 17 -13.71 -4.70 -4.24
C VAL A 17 -14.67 -4.73 -5.43
N ALA A 18 -14.56 -5.73 -6.31
CA ALA A 18 -15.46 -5.93 -7.45
C ALA A 18 -16.93 -6.02 -7.05
N SER A 19 -17.24 -6.73 -5.97
CA SER A 19 -18.62 -6.86 -5.45
C SER A 19 -19.13 -5.52 -4.92
N SER A 20 -18.34 -4.81 -4.13
CA SER A 20 -18.73 -3.54 -3.53
C SER A 20 -18.97 -2.45 -4.58
N LEU A 21 -18.01 -2.24 -5.49
CA LEU A 21 -18.11 -1.23 -6.53
C LEU A 21 -19.13 -1.62 -7.63
N GLY A 22 -19.25 -2.93 -7.93
CA GLY A 22 -20.23 -3.44 -8.86
C GLY A 22 -21.66 -3.18 -8.39
N THR A 23 -21.95 -3.36 -7.10
CA THR A 23 -23.26 -3.02 -6.49
C THR A 23 -23.56 -1.53 -6.66
N SER A 24 -22.58 -0.65 -6.48
CA SER A 24 -22.75 0.80 -6.68
C SER A 24 -23.05 1.16 -8.14
N LEU A 25 -22.42 0.48 -9.09
CA LEU A 25 -22.69 0.65 -10.52
C LEU A 25 -24.10 0.19 -10.88
N GLU A 26 -24.53 -0.99 -10.41
CA GLU A 26 -25.88 -1.51 -10.65
C GLU A 26 -26.97 -0.60 -10.04
N ALA A 27 -26.73 -0.09 -8.82
CA ALA A 27 -27.63 0.87 -8.17
C ALA A 27 -27.75 2.19 -8.96
N ALA A 28 -26.71 2.57 -9.69
CA ALA A 28 -26.72 3.73 -10.58
C ALA A 28 -27.32 3.46 -11.96
N GLY A 29 -27.78 2.22 -12.23
CA GLY A 29 -28.46 1.84 -13.47
C GLY A 29 -27.57 1.28 -14.57
N PHE A 30 -26.28 1.01 -14.29
CA PHE A 30 -25.40 0.32 -15.20
C PHE A 30 -25.59 -1.19 -15.16
N THR A 31 -25.35 -1.88 -16.26
CA THR A 31 -25.63 -3.31 -16.39
C THR A 31 -24.32 -4.11 -16.42
N LYS A 32 -24.23 -5.14 -15.58
CA LYS A 32 -23.12 -6.09 -15.63
C LYS A 32 -23.17 -6.92 -16.92
N ALA A 33 -22.03 -7.10 -17.57
CA ALA A 33 -21.89 -7.87 -18.80
C ALA A 33 -20.68 -8.81 -18.75
N SER A 34 -20.51 -9.65 -19.76
CA SER A 34 -19.27 -10.40 -19.95
C SER A 34 -18.13 -9.47 -20.39
N VAL A 35 -16.88 -9.91 -20.18
CA VAL A 35 -15.70 -9.12 -20.58
C VAL A 35 -15.72 -8.75 -22.07
N SER A 36 -16.21 -9.66 -22.93
CA SER A 36 -16.30 -9.45 -24.38
C SER A 36 -17.46 -8.55 -24.83
N GLU A 37 -18.36 -8.17 -23.93
CA GLU A 37 -19.54 -7.34 -24.24
C GLU A 37 -19.57 -6.01 -23.47
N ALA A 38 -18.76 -5.89 -22.40
CA ALA A 38 -18.73 -4.72 -21.54
C ALA A 38 -18.17 -3.48 -22.27
N ASP A 39 -18.83 -2.33 -22.10
CA ASP A 39 -18.37 -1.03 -22.59
C ASP A 39 -17.19 -0.51 -21.75
N ALA A 40 -17.20 -0.80 -20.45
CA ALA A 40 -16.13 -0.52 -19.52
C ALA A 40 -15.70 -1.79 -18.78
N VAL A 41 -14.38 -1.96 -18.60
CA VAL A 41 -13.80 -3.03 -17.81
C VAL A 41 -13.00 -2.39 -16.68
N PHE A 42 -13.44 -2.62 -15.46
CA PHE A 42 -12.75 -2.16 -14.25
C PHE A 42 -11.81 -3.24 -13.74
N THR A 43 -10.64 -2.83 -13.26
CA THR A 43 -9.67 -3.73 -12.62
C THR A 43 -9.26 -3.18 -11.26
N TYR A 44 -9.04 -4.08 -10.31
CA TYR A 44 -8.41 -3.77 -9.04
C TYR A 44 -7.60 -4.97 -8.55
N CYS A 45 -6.30 -4.80 -8.42
CA CYS A 45 -5.36 -5.77 -7.85
C CYS A 45 -4.46 -5.04 -6.85
N VAL A 46 -4.04 -5.72 -5.80
CA VAL A 46 -3.11 -5.16 -4.80
C VAL A 46 -1.64 -5.25 -5.24
N SER A 47 -1.34 -6.09 -6.25
CA SER A 47 -0.01 -6.32 -6.79
C SER A 47 0.02 -6.00 -8.28
N GLU A 48 1.06 -5.26 -8.72
CA GLU A 48 1.27 -4.93 -10.13
C GLU A 48 1.55 -6.18 -10.96
N SER A 49 2.25 -7.19 -10.44
CA SER A 49 2.50 -8.46 -11.17
C SER A 49 1.21 -9.22 -11.48
N VAL A 50 0.26 -9.26 -10.54
CA VAL A 50 -1.06 -9.86 -10.77
C VAL A 50 -1.85 -9.05 -11.80
N LEU A 51 -1.70 -7.74 -11.77
CA LEU A 51 -2.32 -6.82 -12.72
C LEU A 51 -1.75 -7.01 -14.14
N GLU A 52 -0.44 -7.20 -14.26
CA GLU A 52 0.24 -7.52 -15.53
C GLU A 52 -0.32 -8.81 -16.15
N ASP A 53 -0.38 -9.88 -15.39
CA ASP A 53 -0.94 -11.16 -15.85
C ASP A 53 -2.40 -10.98 -16.32
N LEU A 54 -3.19 -10.22 -15.56
CA LEU A 54 -4.60 -9.96 -15.89
C LEU A 54 -4.77 -9.24 -17.22
N TYR A 55 -3.87 -8.34 -17.58
CA TYR A 55 -3.94 -7.60 -18.85
C TYR A 55 -3.25 -8.31 -20.01
N TYR A 56 -2.07 -8.90 -19.80
CA TYR A 56 -1.16 -9.33 -20.85
C TYR A 56 -1.19 -10.84 -21.14
N ASP A 57 -1.79 -11.66 -20.27
CA ASP A 57 -1.91 -13.11 -20.55
C ASP A 57 -2.60 -13.34 -21.93
N SER A 58 -2.40 -14.49 -22.50
CA SER A 58 -2.94 -14.91 -23.80
C SER A 58 -4.47 -14.79 -23.91
N LYS A 59 -5.18 -14.80 -22.77
CA LYS A 59 -6.62 -14.53 -22.63
C LYS A 59 -6.89 -13.31 -21.76
N GLY A 60 -5.88 -12.48 -21.54
CA GLY A 60 -5.97 -11.29 -20.71
C GLY A 60 -6.91 -10.22 -21.28
N LEU A 61 -7.12 -9.18 -20.51
CA LEU A 61 -8.12 -8.15 -20.84
C LEU A 61 -7.85 -7.42 -22.14
N LEU A 62 -6.59 -7.26 -22.53
CA LEU A 62 -6.21 -6.68 -23.83
C LEU A 62 -6.70 -7.52 -25.02
N GLN A 63 -6.84 -8.83 -24.85
CA GLN A 63 -7.31 -9.74 -25.90
C GLN A 63 -8.83 -10.00 -25.81
N SER A 64 -9.34 -10.18 -24.58
CA SER A 64 -10.70 -10.65 -24.35
C SER A 64 -11.77 -9.57 -24.34
N SER A 65 -11.42 -8.31 -24.03
CA SER A 65 -12.39 -7.21 -24.05
C SER A 65 -12.70 -6.76 -25.49
N LYS A 66 -13.90 -6.20 -25.68
CA LYS A 66 -14.34 -5.78 -27.02
C LYS A 66 -13.52 -4.60 -27.54
N LYS A 67 -13.54 -4.42 -28.86
CA LYS A 67 -13.03 -3.21 -29.51
C LYS A 67 -13.70 -1.96 -28.94
N ASP A 68 -12.95 -0.88 -28.82
CA ASP A 68 -13.37 0.41 -28.25
C ASP A 68 -13.86 0.36 -26.80
N ALA A 69 -13.62 -0.76 -26.06
CA ALA A 69 -13.86 -0.82 -24.62
C ALA A 69 -12.97 0.18 -23.87
N VAL A 70 -13.48 0.72 -22.76
CA VAL A 70 -12.69 1.52 -21.83
C VAL A 70 -12.20 0.63 -20.71
N LEU A 71 -10.90 0.40 -20.67
CA LEU A 71 -10.24 -0.31 -19.56
C LEU A 71 -9.90 0.73 -18.50
N ILE A 72 -10.40 0.54 -17.27
CA ILE A 72 -10.30 1.48 -16.15
C ILE A 72 -9.57 0.77 -15.03
N ASP A 73 -8.30 1.11 -14.87
CA ASP A 73 -7.48 0.52 -13.83
C ASP A 73 -7.59 1.33 -12.52
N LEU A 74 -8.15 0.69 -11.50
CA LEU A 74 -8.31 1.25 -10.15
C LEU A 74 -7.18 0.85 -9.21
N SER A 75 -6.27 -0.03 -9.66
CA SER A 75 -5.19 -0.60 -8.86
C SER A 75 -4.11 0.42 -8.53
N PRO A 76 -3.40 0.28 -7.42
CA PRO A 76 -2.11 0.91 -7.25
C PRO A 76 -1.11 0.27 -8.24
N SER A 77 -0.44 1.10 -9.03
CA SER A 77 0.61 0.65 -9.97
C SER A 77 1.64 1.75 -10.21
N THR A 78 2.71 1.41 -10.91
CA THR A 78 3.73 2.39 -11.28
C THR A 78 3.24 3.31 -12.39
N VAL A 79 3.83 4.50 -12.48
CA VAL A 79 3.56 5.46 -13.57
C VAL A 79 3.96 4.88 -14.92
N SER A 80 5.08 4.15 -14.97
CA SER A 80 5.57 3.46 -16.17
C SER A 80 4.60 2.40 -16.65
N PHE A 81 4.11 1.54 -15.76
CA PHE A 81 3.10 0.53 -16.09
C PHE A 81 1.82 1.16 -16.66
N ALA A 82 1.30 2.21 -16.02
CA ALA A 82 0.09 2.89 -16.52
C ALA A 82 0.27 3.48 -17.93
N GLN A 83 1.45 4.03 -18.23
CA GLN A 83 1.79 4.56 -19.55
C GLN A 83 1.94 3.44 -20.60
N GLU A 84 2.60 2.34 -20.23
CA GLU A 84 2.74 1.17 -21.10
C GLU A 84 1.38 0.54 -21.40
N LEU A 85 0.54 0.33 -20.37
CA LEU A 85 -0.79 -0.22 -20.54
C LEU A 85 -1.65 0.66 -21.47
N CYS A 86 -1.54 1.98 -21.37
CA CYS A 86 -2.21 2.91 -22.28
C CYS A 86 -1.73 2.74 -23.73
N ALA A 87 -0.43 2.59 -23.95
CA ALA A 87 0.15 2.36 -25.28
C ALA A 87 -0.32 1.02 -25.87
N MET A 88 -0.25 -0.06 -25.07
CA MET A 88 -0.69 -1.40 -25.48
C MET A 88 -2.21 -1.47 -25.72
N GLY A 89 -2.99 -0.76 -24.90
CA GLY A 89 -4.42 -0.61 -25.11
C GLY A 89 -4.73 0.02 -26.48
N SER A 90 -3.99 1.06 -26.83
CA SER A 90 -4.15 1.73 -28.14
C SER A 90 -3.83 0.79 -29.32
N VAL A 91 -2.78 -0.03 -29.21
CA VAL A 91 -2.42 -1.05 -30.22
C VAL A 91 -3.52 -2.12 -30.32
N SER A 92 -4.16 -2.44 -29.19
CA SER A 92 -5.24 -3.43 -29.11
C SER A 92 -6.63 -2.85 -29.42
N GLU A 93 -6.69 -1.63 -29.95
CA GLU A 93 -7.93 -0.90 -30.27
C GLU A 93 -8.86 -0.72 -29.06
N LYS A 94 -8.27 -0.39 -27.89
CA LYS A 94 -8.97 -0.12 -26.64
C LYS A 94 -8.51 1.21 -26.04
N HIS A 95 -9.31 1.76 -25.16
CA HIS A 95 -8.99 2.97 -24.42
C HIS A 95 -8.62 2.61 -22.99
N VAL A 96 -7.60 3.24 -22.44
CA VAL A 96 -7.16 2.98 -21.06
C VAL A 96 -7.20 4.28 -20.25
N LEU A 97 -7.70 4.16 -19.02
CA LEU A 97 -7.61 5.19 -17.98
C LEU A 97 -6.93 4.56 -16.77
N ASP A 98 -5.87 5.19 -16.28
CA ASP A 98 -5.35 4.96 -14.95
C ASP A 98 -6.18 5.78 -13.96
N ALA A 99 -6.90 5.10 -13.09
CA ALA A 99 -7.85 5.72 -12.18
C ALA A 99 -7.69 5.17 -10.75
N PRO A 100 -6.46 5.20 -10.16
CA PRO A 100 -6.21 4.60 -8.87
C PRO A 100 -7.22 5.06 -7.82
N LEU A 101 -7.73 4.07 -7.09
CA LEU A 101 -8.71 4.27 -6.03
C LEU A 101 -8.04 4.83 -4.78
N VAL A 102 -8.60 5.88 -4.22
CA VAL A 102 -8.21 6.45 -2.93
C VAL A 102 -9.29 6.15 -1.92
N VAL A 103 -8.96 5.40 -0.89
CA VAL A 103 -9.79 5.15 0.28
C VAL A 103 -9.40 6.14 1.37
N GLN A 104 -10.33 7.03 1.79
CA GLN A 104 -10.02 8.11 2.73
C GLN A 104 -9.92 7.61 4.17
N ASN A 105 -10.91 6.84 4.62
CA ASN A 105 -10.90 6.16 5.92
C ASN A 105 -10.71 4.66 5.69
N ILE A 106 -9.52 4.18 6.00
CA ILE A 106 -9.07 2.80 5.74
C ILE A 106 -9.49 1.81 6.84
N VAL A 107 -10.02 2.29 7.96
CA VAL A 107 -10.47 1.42 9.07
C VAL A 107 -11.97 1.16 9.06
N LEU A 108 -12.72 1.70 8.10
CA LEU A 108 -14.12 1.37 7.95
C LEU A 108 -14.32 -0.11 7.60
N SER A 109 -15.26 -0.77 8.26
CA SER A 109 -15.60 -2.16 7.97
C SER A 109 -15.99 -2.39 6.50
N GLN A 110 -16.66 -1.42 5.88
CA GLN A 110 -17.06 -1.44 4.48
C GLN A 110 -16.44 -0.30 3.67
N ALA A 111 -15.13 -0.12 3.77
CA ALA A 111 -14.38 0.99 3.19
C ALA A 111 -14.62 1.17 1.67
N PHE A 112 -14.80 0.08 0.92
CA PHE A 112 -15.05 0.10 -0.52
C PHE A 112 -16.52 0.26 -0.91
N SER A 113 -17.47 0.13 0.02
CA SER A 113 -18.90 0.29 -0.27
C SER A 113 -19.42 1.71 -0.01
N GLU A 114 -18.69 2.47 0.79
CA GLU A 114 -19.04 3.84 1.15
C GLU A 114 -18.54 4.81 0.09
N LYS A 115 -19.39 5.18 -0.87
CA LYS A 115 -19.05 6.09 -1.96
C LYS A 115 -18.39 7.39 -1.48
N THR A 116 -18.83 7.94 -0.35
CA THR A 116 -18.27 9.17 0.25
C THR A 116 -16.86 9.00 0.77
N ASN A 117 -16.46 7.75 1.02
CA ASN A 117 -15.12 7.36 1.44
C ASN A 117 -14.14 7.21 0.26
N LEU A 118 -14.64 7.24 -0.97
CA LEU A 118 -13.86 6.92 -2.17
C LEU A 118 -13.60 8.15 -3.03
N ALA A 119 -12.38 8.23 -3.55
CA ALA A 119 -11.99 9.19 -4.58
C ALA A 119 -11.23 8.48 -5.71
N LEU A 120 -11.27 9.04 -6.92
CA LEU A 120 -10.54 8.57 -8.08
C LEU A 120 -9.68 9.70 -8.64
N LEU A 121 -8.41 9.38 -8.93
CA LEU A 121 -7.44 10.26 -9.57
C LEU A 121 -7.20 9.74 -10.97
N VAL A 122 -7.80 10.38 -11.98
CA VAL A 122 -7.89 9.80 -13.31
C VAL A 122 -6.88 10.40 -14.26
N GLY A 123 -5.98 9.57 -14.78
CA GLY A 123 -5.09 9.88 -15.89
C GLY A 123 -5.59 9.25 -17.19
N GLY A 124 -5.24 9.88 -18.33
CA GLY A 124 -5.58 9.42 -19.65
C GLY A 124 -6.21 10.50 -20.53
N SER A 125 -6.78 10.09 -21.66
CA SER A 125 -7.46 11.03 -22.57
C SER A 125 -8.66 11.69 -21.90
N GLU A 126 -8.75 13.04 -21.97
CA GLU A 126 -9.89 13.79 -21.45
C GLU A 126 -11.22 13.39 -22.12
N GLU A 127 -11.19 13.04 -23.39
CA GLU A 127 -12.37 12.58 -24.13
C GLU A 127 -12.89 11.25 -23.56
N ILE A 128 -11.98 10.31 -23.30
CA ILE A 128 -12.33 9.00 -22.73
C ILE A 128 -12.74 9.15 -21.27
N PHE A 129 -12.08 10.02 -20.51
CA PHE A 129 -12.50 10.37 -19.14
C PHE A 129 -13.96 10.86 -19.13
N LYS A 130 -14.32 11.84 -19.96
CA LYS A 130 -15.71 12.35 -20.05
C LYS A 130 -16.73 11.26 -20.42
N ARG A 131 -16.31 10.31 -21.25
CA ARG A 131 -17.15 9.16 -21.62
C ARG A 131 -17.38 8.20 -20.45
N ALA A 132 -16.35 7.96 -19.61
CA ALA A 132 -16.41 7.07 -18.46
C ALA A 132 -16.92 7.77 -17.18
N GLU A 133 -16.89 9.10 -17.11
CA GLU A 133 -17.17 9.91 -15.91
C GLU A 133 -18.48 9.52 -15.21
N PRO A 134 -19.62 9.23 -15.90
CA PRO A 134 -20.84 8.81 -15.22
C PRO A 134 -20.66 7.53 -14.39
N MET A 135 -19.91 6.53 -14.88
CA MET A 135 -19.60 5.31 -14.13
C MET A 135 -18.62 5.59 -12.97
N LEU A 136 -17.58 6.38 -13.21
CA LEU A 136 -16.62 6.75 -12.17
C LEU A 136 -17.31 7.48 -11.02
N ARG A 137 -18.24 8.39 -11.33
CA ARG A 137 -19.03 9.10 -10.33
C ARG A 137 -20.09 8.23 -9.65
N ALA A 138 -20.41 7.07 -10.18
CA ALA A 138 -21.28 6.11 -9.49
C ALA A 138 -20.57 5.44 -8.32
N ILE A 139 -19.27 5.16 -8.46
CA ILE A 139 -18.48 4.44 -7.45
C ILE A 139 -17.76 5.34 -6.45
N ALA A 140 -17.42 6.59 -6.81
CA ALA A 140 -16.68 7.50 -5.93
C ALA A 140 -17.33 8.88 -5.86
N ALA A 141 -17.27 9.51 -4.68
CA ALA A 141 -17.81 10.85 -4.48
C ALA A 141 -16.94 11.94 -5.11
N LYS A 142 -15.62 11.71 -5.15
CA LYS A 142 -14.66 12.64 -5.74
C LYS A 142 -14.00 11.95 -6.94
N VAL A 143 -14.11 12.55 -8.11
CA VAL A 143 -13.49 12.07 -9.35
C VAL A 143 -12.76 13.26 -9.96
N MET A 144 -11.45 13.14 -10.08
CA MET A 144 -10.59 14.24 -10.54
C MET A 144 -9.76 13.76 -11.74
N TRP A 145 -9.87 14.48 -12.84
CA TRP A 145 -8.98 14.28 -13.98
C TRP A 145 -7.64 14.95 -13.72
N MET A 146 -6.55 14.17 -13.73
CA MET A 146 -5.21 14.60 -13.36
C MET A 146 -4.33 14.93 -14.58
N GLY A 147 -4.79 14.58 -15.79
CA GLY A 147 -4.03 14.81 -17.01
C GLY A 147 -3.85 13.56 -17.86
N LYS A 148 -2.74 13.48 -18.58
CA LYS A 148 -2.42 12.33 -19.44
C LYS A 148 -2.20 11.04 -18.63
N SER A 149 -2.10 9.92 -19.34
CA SER A 149 -1.84 8.60 -18.73
C SER A 149 -0.62 8.62 -17.81
N GLY A 150 -0.74 7.98 -16.65
CA GLY A 150 0.21 7.94 -15.54
C GLY A 150 0.06 9.11 -14.55
N CYS A 151 -0.70 10.18 -14.89
CA CYS A 151 -0.89 11.29 -13.95
C CYS A 151 -1.76 10.90 -12.75
N GLY A 152 -2.69 9.98 -12.90
CA GLY A 152 -3.48 9.40 -11.80
C GLY A 152 -2.59 8.67 -10.82
N GLN A 153 -1.73 7.78 -11.32
CA GLN A 153 -0.76 7.04 -10.48
C GLN A 153 0.24 7.97 -9.82
N ALA A 154 0.80 8.95 -10.52
CA ALA A 154 1.72 9.92 -9.93
C ALA A 154 1.10 10.68 -8.74
N ALA A 155 -0.18 11.09 -8.88
CA ALA A 155 -0.91 11.73 -7.78
C ALA A 155 -1.19 10.75 -6.62
N LYS A 156 -1.52 9.49 -6.91
CA LYS A 156 -1.71 8.44 -5.90
C LYS A 156 -0.43 8.18 -5.13
N VAL A 157 0.72 8.05 -5.80
CA VAL A 157 2.04 7.89 -5.17
C VAL A 157 2.30 8.99 -4.13
N ALA A 158 2.10 10.25 -4.50
CA ALA A 158 2.30 11.37 -3.58
C ALA A 158 1.39 11.30 -2.35
N LEU A 159 0.11 10.91 -2.53
CA LEU A 159 -0.83 10.72 -1.42
C LEU A 159 -0.43 9.53 -0.53
N THR A 160 -0.07 8.40 -1.12
CA THR A 160 0.33 7.19 -0.39
C THR A 160 1.56 7.45 0.47
N LEU A 161 2.60 8.08 -0.08
CA LEU A 161 3.81 8.43 0.69
C LEU A 161 3.48 9.35 1.87
N THR A 162 2.62 10.34 1.66
CA THR A 162 2.21 11.25 2.74
C THR A 162 1.40 10.53 3.81
N SER A 163 0.42 9.71 3.42
CA SER A 163 -0.48 9.05 4.38
C SER A 163 0.21 7.92 5.14
N ALA A 164 1.03 7.09 4.50
CA ALA A 164 1.76 6.01 5.16
C ALA A 164 2.69 6.55 6.27
N ALA A 165 3.45 7.60 5.97
CA ALA A 165 4.31 8.26 6.94
C ALA A 165 3.53 8.81 8.14
N ALA A 166 2.37 9.46 7.88
CA ALA A 166 1.53 9.99 8.94
C ALA A 166 0.93 8.88 9.83
N LEU A 167 0.47 7.77 9.22
CA LEU A 167 -0.09 6.64 9.97
C LEU A 167 0.94 5.97 10.86
N VAL A 168 2.14 5.70 10.35
CA VAL A 168 3.22 5.11 11.17
C VAL A 168 3.62 6.06 12.30
N GLY A 169 3.76 7.36 12.05
CA GLY A 169 4.04 8.34 13.09
C GLY A 169 2.97 8.39 14.20
N ILE A 170 1.69 8.21 13.85
CA ILE A 170 0.60 8.10 14.81
C ILE A 170 0.74 6.81 15.65
N VAL A 171 1.03 5.67 15.01
CA VAL A 171 1.22 4.39 15.72
C VAL A 171 2.39 4.46 16.69
N GLU A 172 3.52 5.04 16.28
CA GLU A 172 4.70 5.22 17.13
C GLU A 172 4.39 6.12 18.33
N ALA A 173 3.74 7.27 18.08
CA ALA A 173 3.35 8.19 19.14
C ALA A 173 2.39 7.53 20.14
N TYR A 174 1.35 6.86 19.64
CA TYR A 174 0.38 6.12 20.46
C TYR A 174 1.05 5.01 21.28
N SER A 175 1.94 4.24 20.67
CA SER A 175 2.64 3.14 21.34
C SER A 175 3.67 3.61 22.36
N SER A 176 4.34 4.75 22.12
CA SER A 176 5.32 5.31 23.03
C SER A 176 4.72 5.72 24.39
N LEU A 177 3.45 6.11 24.42
CA LEU A 177 2.73 6.45 25.66
C LEU A 177 2.56 5.26 26.60
N LYS A 178 2.72 4.03 26.10
CA LYS A 178 2.70 2.79 26.92
C LYS A 178 4.05 2.49 27.57
N SER A 179 5.11 3.20 27.22
CA SER A 179 6.42 3.00 27.85
C SER A 179 6.37 3.37 29.34
N SER A 180 7.14 2.65 30.18
CA SER A 180 7.16 2.86 31.61
C SER A 180 7.54 4.30 32.01
N GLU A 181 8.44 4.93 31.27
CA GLU A 181 8.86 6.31 31.52
C GLU A 181 7.74 7.32 31.25
N MET A 182 6.92 7.11 30.21
CA MET A 182 5.81 8.00 29.90
C MET A 182 4.62 7.78 30.84
N GLN A 183 4.38 6.54 31.30
CA GLN A 183 3.34 6.25 32.30
C GLN A 183 3.62 6.92 33.65
N GLU A 184 4.87 7.06 34.04
CA GLU A 184 5.24 7.82 35.24
C GLU A 184 4.96 9.33 35.12
N ALA A 185 4.91 9.85 33.88
CA ALA A 185 4.61 11.26 33.61
C ALA A 185 3.11 11.59 33.61
N VAL A 186 2.23 10.60 33.83
CA VAL A 186 0.75 10.76 33.92
C VAL A 186 0.09 11.20 32.61
N VAL A 187 0.69 10.96 31.44
CA VAL A 187 0.02 11.11 30.16
C VAL A 187 -0.44 9.74 29.70
N ASP A 188 -1.73 9.45 29.78
CA ASP A 188 -2.28 8.24 29.20
C ASP A 188 -2.74 8.44 27.75
N GLN A 189 -3.24 7.39 27.13
CA GLN A 189 -3.64 7.44 25.73
C GLN A 189 -4.92 8.25 25.51
N GLU A 190 -5.86 8.23 26.47
CA GLU A 190 -7.09 9.01 26.40
C GLU A 190 -6.75 10.50 26.48
N ASP A 191 -5.87 10.91 27.40
CA ASP A 191 -5.39 12.30 27.51
C ASP A 191 -4.69 12.76 26.22
N TYR A 192 -3.90 11.89 25.59
CA TYR A 192 -3.25 12.21 24.30
C TYR A 192 -4.27 12.46 23.20
N LEU A 193 -5.25 11.57 23.05
CA LEU A 193 -6.28 11.73 22.02
C LEU A 193 -7.06 13.03 22.25
N ASP A 194 -7.48 13.32 23.47
CA ASP A 194 -8.18 14.55 23.82
C ASP A 194 -7.36 15.81 23.46
N VAL A 195 -6.06 15.78 23.69
CA VAL A 195 -5.16 16.88 23.35
C VAL A 195 -5.07 17.08 21.84
N VAL A 196 -4.86 16.01 21.04
CA VAL A 196 -4.72 16.17 19.59
C VAL A 196 -6.03 16.56 18.93
N LEU A 197 -7.18 16.08 19.44
CA LEU A 197 -8.52 16.50 18.99
C LEU A 197 -8.77 17.99 19.31
N ALA A 198 -8.47 18.41 20.52
CA ALA A 198 -8.61 19.80 20.95
C ALA A 198 -7.75 20.77 20.11
N LEU A 199 -6.55 20.34 19.74
CA LEU A 199 -5.62 21.12 18.92
C LEU A 199 -5.94 21.04 17.42
N ARG A 200 -6.85 20.17 16.98
CA ARG A 200 -7.20 19.92 15.58
C ARG A 200 -5.98 19.61 14.70
N MET A 201 -5.06 18.81 15.23
CA MET A 201 -3.84 18.42 14.52
C MET A 201 -4.06 17.24 13.57
N LEU A 202 -5.19 16.53 13.70
CA LEU A 202 -5.53 15.34 12.93
C LEU A 202 -6.63 15.61 11.91
N THR A 203 -6.64 14.80 10.86
CA THR A 203 -7.77 14.70 9.94
C THR A 203 -8.81 13.72 10.50
N PRO A 204 -10.09 13.79 10.10
CA PRO A 204 -11.10 12.82 10.54
C PRO A 204 -10.74 11.35 10.28
N ALA A 205 -9.96 11.06 9.24
CA ALA A 205 -9.48 9.71 8.94
C ALA A 205 -8.39 9.25 9.93
N GLN A 206 -7.52 10.15 10.36
CA GLN A 206 -6.52 9.87 11.40
C GLN A 206 -7.14 9.71 12.78
N GLU A 207 -8.16 10.52 13.09
CA GLU A 207 -8.98 10.36 14.32
C GLU A 207 -9.62 8.97 14.36
N ALA A 208 -10.31 8.57 13.29
CA ALA A 208 -10.91 7.23 13.19
C ALA A 208 -9.86 6.10 13.28
N PHE A 209 -8.66 6.33 12.78
CA PHE A 209 -7.56 5.36 12.88
C PHE A 209 -7.10 5.17 14.34
N ILE A 210 -6.99 6.25 15.11
CA ILE A 210 -6.65 6.18 16.54
C ILE A 210 -7.79 5.50 17.30
N GLU A 211 -9.04 5.88 17.06
CA GLU A 211 -10.21 5.24 17.68
C GLU A 211 -10.22 3.73 17.43
N ALA A 212 -9.93 3.28 16.20
CA ALA A 212 -9.84 1.86 15.88
C ALA A 212 -8.70 1.15 16.66
N MET A 213 -7.58 1.83 16.88
CA MET A 213 -6.51 1.31 17.73
C MET A 213 -6.93 1.20 19.20
N GLU A 214 -7.65 2.18 19.74
CA GLU A 214 -8.13 2.20 21.13
C GLU A 214 -9.19 1.13 21.40
N GLN A 215 -10.10 0.95 20.44
CA GLN A 215 -11.21 0.00 20.54
C GLN A 215 -10.81 -1.44 20.15
N ASP A 216 -9.53 -1.66 19.83
CA ASP A 216 -9.03 -2.96 19.34
C ASP A 216 -9.78 -3.47 18.08
N GLU A 217 -10.26 -2.56 17.23
CA GLU A 217 -10.89 -2.89 15.96
C GLU A 217 -9.84 -3.25 14.90
N LEU A 218 -9.15 -4.35 15.13
CA LEU A 218 -7.97 -4.76 14.35
C LEU A 218 -8.29 -5.74 13.21
N GLU A 219 -9.53 -6.22 13.14
CA GLU A 219 -10.00 -7.20 12.16
C GLU A 219 -11.32 -6.75 11.51
N GLY A 220 -11.73 -7.44 10.45
CA GLY A 220 -13.06 -7.28 9.86
C GLY A 220 -13.23 -6.05 8.95
N THR A 221 -12.15 -5.30 8.67
CA THR A 221 -12.19 -4.21 7.70
C THR A 221 -12.08 -4.75 6.27
N SER A 222 -12.71 -4.09 5.31
CA SER A 222 -12.57 -4.46 3.90
C SER A 222 -11.26 -3.98 3.30
N PHE A 223 -10.70 -2.87 3.81
CA PHE A 223 -9.34 -2.42 3.49
C PHE A 223 -8.38 -3.00 4.52
N THR A 224 -7.46 -3.83 4.08
CA THR A 224 -6.52 -4.56 4.95
C THR A 224 -5.10 -4.00 4.85
N LEU A 225 -4.21 -4.51 5.70
CA LEU A 225 -2.78 -4.21 5.63
C LEU A 225 -2.21 -4.54 4.24
N GLU A 226 -2.66 -5.64 3.60
CA GLU A 226 -2.25 -6.01 2.24
C GLU A 226 -2.52 -4.91 1.21
N HIS A 227 -3.68 -4.25 1.30
CA HIS A 227 -4.02 -3.13 0.42
C HIS A 227 -3.04 -1.95 0.63
N LEU A 228 -2.78 -1.59 1.89
CA LEU A 228 -1.86 -0.50 2.21
C LEU A 228 -0.42 -0.81 1.77
N MET A 229 0.02 -2.05 1.96
CA MET A 229 1.32 -2.53 1.48
C MET A 229 1.42 -2.47 -0.05
N GLY A 230 0.39 -2.92 -0.76
CA GLY A 230 0.34 -2.84 -2.22
C GLY A 230 0.44 -1.38 -2.73
N GLU A 231 -0.27 -0.45 -2.10
CA GLU A 231 -0.17 0.97 -2.42
C GLU A 231 1.25 1.52 -2.19
N LEU A 232 1.87 1.17 -1.06
CA LEU A 232 3.20 1.66 -0.72
C LEU A 232 4.29 0.99 -1.56
N ALA A 233 4.15 -0.30 -1.89
CA ALA A 233 5.05 -1.02 -2.80
C ALA A 233 5.07 -0.37 -4.19
N ALA A 234 3.88 -0.07 -4.76
CA ALA A 234 3.79 0.64 -6.03
C ALA A 234 4.44 2.04 -5.98
N ALA A 235 4.28 2.74 -4.84
CA ALA A 235 4.90 4.05 -4.65
C ALA A 235 6.43 3.98 -4.58
N LEU A 236 6.97 2.96 -3.89
CA LEU A 236 8.42 2.71 -3.82
C LEU A 236 8.97 2.33 -5.19
N ALA A 237 8.32 1.41 -5.92
CA ALA A 237 8.73 0.99 -7.25
C ALA A 237 8.75 2.15 -8.28
N CYS A 238 7.86 3.15 -8.15
CA CYS A 238 7.89 4.34 -9.00
C CYS A 238 9.18 5.16 -8.90
N VAL A 239 9.92 5.01 -7.80
CA VAL A 239 11.08 5.85 -7.48
C VAL A 239 12.39 5.08 -7.64
N ASP A 240 12.34 3.74 -7.62
CA ASP A 240 13.50 2.85 -7.77
C ASP A 240 14.23 3.07 -9.11
N ASP A 241 13.50 3.43 -10.15
CA ASP A 241 14.06 3.79 -11.47
C ASP A 241 14.68 5.21 -11.51
N GLY A 242 14.54 5.96 -10.42
CA GLY A 242 15.07 7.32 -10.25
C GLY A 242 16.06 7.38 -9.08
N ASP A 243 16.96 8.35 -9.10
CA ASP A 243 17.98 8.55 -8.05
C ASP A 243 17.40 9.05 -6.70
N ALA A 244 16.11 8.89 -6.43
CA ALA A 244 15.49 9.37 -5.21
C ALA A 244 15.46 8.28 -4.14
N ILE A 245 15.94 8.61 -2.95
CA ILE A 245 15.93 7.75 -1.77
C ILE A 245 14.74 8.13 -0.90
N LEU A 246 13.91 7.16 -0.51
CA LEU A 246 12.70 7.36 0.31
C LEU A 246 12.82 6.62 1.66
N PRO A 247 13.76 6.99 2.54
CA PRO A 247 14.07 6.20 3.75
C PRO A 247 12.88 6.06 4.69
N GLN A 248 12.00 7.06 4.78
CA GLN A 248 10.81 6.99 5.61
C GLN A 248 9.77 6.02 5.03
N ALA A 249 9.56 6.03 3.73
CA ALA A 249 8.62 5.11 3.07
C ALA A 249 9.10 3.65 3.17
N GLU A 250 10.40 3.43 3.00
CA GLU A 250 11.04 2.12 3.19
C GLU A 250 10.87 1.64 4.63
N ALA A 251 11.13 2.48 5.63
CA ALA A 251 10.92 2.14 7.03
C ALA A 251 9.45 1.81 7.34
N CYS A 252 8.50 2.59 6.82
CA CYS A 252 7.07 2.29 6.93
C CYS A 252 6.72 0.93 6.32
N PHE A 253 7.26 0.64 5.14
CA PHE A 253 7.02 -0.63 4.45
C PHE A 253 7.56 -1.81 5.26
N ARG A 254 8.77 -1.69 5.82
CA ARG A 254 9.37 -2.73 6.68
C ARG A 254 8.54 -3.03 7.93
N LEU A 255 7.95 -2.02 8.57
CA LEU A 255 7.03 -2.24 9.70
C LEU A 255 5.77 -3.00 9.28
N MET A 256 5.23 -2.69 8.10
CA MET A 256 4.08 -3.41 7.55
C MET A 256 4.45 -4.86 7.17
N GLU A 257 5.61 -5.08 6.55
CA GLU A 257 6.13 -6.43 6.25
C GLU A 257 6.29 -7.27 7.51
N LEU A 258 6.81 -6.68 8.59
CA LEU A 258 6.96 -7.37 9.86
C LEU A 258 5.61 -7.87 10.39
N LEU A 259 4.58 -7.01 10.42
CA LEU A 259 3.23 -7.42 10.82
C LEU A 259 2.65 -8.48 9.88
N ALA A 260 2.84 -8.34 8.57
CA ALA A 260 2.38 -9.32 7.58
C ALA A 260 3.04 -10.69 7.78
N MET A 261 4.35 -10.71 8.03
CA MET A 261 5.16 -11.91 8.24
C MET A 261 4.68 -12.72 9.44
N VAL A 262 4.32 -12.05 10.53
CA VAL A 262 3.83 -12.72 11.76
C VAL A 262 2.34 -13.11 11.68
N GLY A 263 1.65 -12.84 10.57
CA GLY A 263 0.29 -13.29 10.29
C GLY A 263 -0.76 -12.18 10.16
N GLY A 264 -0.39 -10.91 10.27
CA GLY A 264 -1.33 -9.78 10.29
C GLY A 264 -1.70 -9.21 8.90
N VAL A 265 -1.37 -9.85 7.79
CA VAL A 265 -1.57 -9.32 6.43
C VAL A 265 -3.03 -8.99 6.10
N THR A 266 -3.98 -9.75 6.65
CA THR A 266 -5.43 -9.55 6.44
C THR A 266 -6.08 -8.65 7.47
N TYR A 267 -5.33 -8.14 8.42
CA TYR A 267 -5.83 -7.27 9.48
C TYR A 267 -6.03 -5.84 8.98
N SER A 268 -6.80 -5.09 9.76
CA SER A 268 -6.89 -3.63 9.61
C SER A 268 -5.50 -3.00 9.73
N PRO A 269 -5.21 -1.92 9.00
CA PRO A 269 -3.96 -1.16 9.22
C PRO A 269 -3.78 -0.67 10.68
N ALA A 270 -4.86 -0.53 11.46
CA ALA A 270 -4.78 -0.21 12.89
C ALA A 270 -4.01 -1.28 13.71
N ALA A 271 -3.92 -2.52 13.18
CA ALA A 271 -3.14 -3.60 13.80
C ALA A 271 -1.62 -3.34 13.80
N LEU A 272 -1.13 -2.31 13.09
CA LEU A 272 0.28 -1.89 13.19
C LEU A 272 0.71 -1.58 14.63
N LYS A 273 -0.22 -1.20 15.53
CA LYS A 273 0.10 -1.04 16.95
C LYS A 273 0.65 -2.32 17.60
N LEU A 274 0.32 -3.51 17.07
CA LEU A 274 0.76 -4.79 17.59
C LEU A 274 2.25 -5.05 17.36
N VAL A 275 2.88 -4.34 16.43
CA VAL A 275 4.34 -4.39 16.20
C VAL A 275 5.09 -3.85 17.42
N PHE A 276 4.48 -2.93 18.16
CA PHE A 276 5.04 -2.30 19.35
C PHE A 276 4.49 -2.91 20.66
N ALA A 277 3.63 -3.92 20.58
CA ALA A 277 3.06 -4.59 21.73
C ALA A 277 4.01 -5.70 22.23
N ASP A 278 3.81 -6.12 23.49
CA ASP A 278 4.49 -7.31 23.98
C ASP A 278 4.01 -8.59 23.29
N GLU A 279 4.83 -9.64 23.33
CA GLU A 279 4.56 -10.90 22.64
C GLU A 279 3.27 -11.58 23.15
N GLU A 280 2.94 -11.44 24.45
CA GLU A 280 1.73 -12.03 25.01
C GLU A 280 0.48 -11.36 24.45
N THR A 281 0.50 -10.04 24.34
CA THR A 281 -0.58 -9.26 23.71
C THR A 281 -0.74 -9.65 22.24
N SER A 282 0.34 -9.72 21.48
CA SER A 282 0.31 -10.09 20.06
C SER A 282 -0.22 -11.50 19.82
N LYS A 283 0.12 -12.45 20.68
CA LYS A 283 -0.41 -13.84 20.62
C LYS A 283 -1.93 -13.92 20.80
N LYS A 284 -2.56 -13.00 21.55
CA LYS A 284 -4.03 -12.95 21.69
C LYS A 284 -4.72 -12.69 20.35
N TYR A 285 -4.04 -12.02 19.45
CA TYR A 285 -4.49 -11.74 18.08
C TYR A 285 -3.98 -12.78 17.06
N GLY A 286 -3.43 -13.91 17.50
CA GLY A 286 -2.97 -14.97 16.61
C GLY A 286 -1.68 -14.67 15.85
N LEU A 287 -0.93 -13.65 16.25
CA LEU A 287 0.36 -13.33 15.65
C LEU A 287 1.46 -14.25 16.19
N ASP A 288 2.32 -14.71 15.32
CA ASP A 288 3.40 -15.66 15.62
C ASP A 288 4.77 -15.05 15.33
N TRP A 289 5.37 -14.47 16.35
CA TRP A 289 6.67 -13.78 16.25
C TRP A 289 7.84 -14.71 15.92
N SER A 290 7.71 -16.02 16.15
CA SER A 290 8.76 -16.97 15.76
C SER A 290 9.02 -16.99 14.25
N ARG A 291 8.03 -16.58 13.45
CA ARG A 291 8.20 -16.44 11.99
C ARG A 291 9.14 -15.29 11.61
N ALA A 292 9.15 -14.22 12.39
CA ALA A 292 10.05 -13.10 12.18
C ALA A 292 11.48 -13.43 12.59
N GLU A 293 11.68 -14.15 13.71
CA GLU A 293 13.00 -14.61 14.16
C GLU A 293 13.69 -15.44 13.09
N GLY A 294 13.00 -16.42 12.48
CA GLY A 294 13.54 -17.24 11.41
C GLY A 294 13.91 -16.45 10.14
N ALA A 295 13.20 -15.37 9.83
CA ALA A 295 13.49 -14.53 8.66
C ALA A 295 14.75 -13.67 8.82
N TYR A 296 15.08 -13.30 10.07
CA TYR A 296 16.29 -12.52 10.36
C TYR A 296 17.51 -13.41 10.63
N ASP A 297 17.32 -14.66 11.07
CA ASP A 297 18.42 -15.60 11.40
C ASP A 297 19.13 -16.13 10.13
N HIS A 298 18.46 -16.14 8.98
CA HIS A 298 19.07 -16.53 7.70
C HIS A 298 19.91 -15.42 7.03
N GLY A 299 19.99 -14.23 7.62
CA GLY A 299 20.77 -13.10 7.10
C GLY A 299 22.20 -12.98 7.64
N TYR A 300 22.56 -13.79 8.61
CA TYR A 300 23.90 -13.83 9.22
C TYR A 300 24.44 -15.24 9.27
N ASP A 301 24.46 -15.95 8.16
CA ASP A 301 25.51 -16.94 7.97
C ASP A 301 26.79 -16.14 7.84
N ASP A 302 27.46 -15.99 8.99
CA ASP A 302 28.82 -15.54 9.09
C ASP A 302 29.71 -16.60 8.40
N ASP A 303 29.70 -16.60 7.07
CA ASP A 303 30.71 -17.27 6.23
C ASP A 303 32.07 -16.57 6.40
N SER A 304 32.34 -16.07 7.60
CA SER A 304 33.69 -15.89 8.05
C SER A 304 34.27 -17.28 8.39
N GLU A 305 34.45 -18.14 7.37
CA GLU A 305 35.57 -19.08 7.43
C GLU A 305 36.79 -18.22 7.73
N GLY A 306 37.18 -18.25 8.99
CA GLY A 306 38.37 -17.54 9.45
C GLY A 306 39.54 -17.97 8.60
N TYR A 307 39.90 -17.13 7.63
CA TYR A 307 41.25 -17.21 7.08
C TYR A 307 42.18 -16.82 8.19
N GLU A 308 42.68 -17.84 8.92
CA GLU A 308 43.82 -17.69 9.79
C GLU A 308 44.97 -17.15 8.94
N CYS A 309 45.32 -15.90 9.19
CA CYS A 309 46.52 -15.31 8.57
C CYS A 309 47.75 -16.08 9.05
N THR A 310 48.41 -16.76 8.14
CA THR A 310 49.65 -17.54 8.42
C THR A 310 50.90 -16.65 8.37
N CYS A 311 50.75 -15.34 8.52
CA CYS A 311 51.88 -14.41 8.61
C CYS A 311 52.59 -14.65 9.93
N GLY A 312 53.91 -14.93 9.90
CA GLY A 312 54.78 -15.02 11.06
C GLY A 312 54.92 -13.65 11.77
N GLU A 313 55.33 -13.69 13.05
CA GLU A 313 55.38 -12.52 13.95
C GLU A 313 56.31 -11.36 13.52
N ASP A 314 57.04 -11.47 12.41
CA ASP A 314 58.11 -10.52 12.04
C ASP A 314 57.96 -9.82 10.69
N ASP A 315 56.86 -10.00 9.93
CA ASP A 315 56.68 -9.35 8.64
C ASP A 315 55.47 -8.41 8.59
N GLU A 316 55.64 -7.20 8.09
CA GLU A 316 54.56 -6.26 7.81
C GLU A 316 53.55 -6.92 6.82
N CYS A 317 52.36 -7.24 7.32
CA CYS A 317 51.32 -7.91 6.54
C CYS A 317 50.69 -6.95 5.55
N ASP A 318 50.90 -7.14 4.26
CA ASP A 318 50.34 -6.37 3.14
C ASP A 318 48.95 -6.89 2.72
N CYS A 319 48.20 -7.54 3.64
CA CYS A 319 46.88 -8.11 3.38
C CYS A 319 45.72 -7.11 3.48
N GLY A 320 45.97 -5.83 3.74
CA GLY A 320 44.97 -4.76 3.67
C GLY A 320 43.89 -4.76 4.77
N HIS A 321 44.03 -5.57 5.82
CA HIS A 321 43.09 -5.66 6.90
C HIS A 321 43.49 -4.76 8.07
N HIS A 322 42.70 -3.75 8.38
CA HIS A 322 42.89 -2.91 9.54
C HIS A 322 42.36 -3.64 10.80
N HIS A 323 43.31 -3.96 11.72
CA HIS A 323 42.92 -4.45 13.05
C HIS A 323 42.30 -3.34 13.88
N HIS A 324 40.99 -3.42 14.13
CA HIS A 324 40.33 -2.61 15.15
C HIS A 324 40.37 -3.32 16.50
N HIS A 325 41.06 -2.72 17.48
CA HIS A 325 40.99 -3.14 18.85
C HIS A 325 39.58 -2.86 19.42
N HIS A 326 38.85 -3.91 19.79
CA HIS A 326 37.60 -3.79 20.51
C HIS A 326 37.86 -3.42 21.98
N GLY A 327 37.54 -2.17 22.32
CA GLY A 327 37.32 -1.75 23.69
C GLY A 327 35.87 -2.02 24.06
N SER A 328 35.62 -2.89 25.03
CA SER A 328 34.30 -3.18 25.58
C SER A 328 33.67 -1.95 26.20
N GLN A 329 32.57 -1.45 25.64
CA GLN A 329 31.61 -0.60 26.36
C GLN A 329 30.17 -1.15 26.11
N SER A 330 29.55 -1.46 27.23
CA SER A 330 28.12 -1.79 27.34
C SER A 330 27.28 -0.57 26.96
N GLY A 331 26.36 -0.73 26.03
CA GLY A 331 25.41 0.34 25.73
C GLY A 331 24.47 -0.03 24.60
N SER A 332 23.20 -0.19 24.95
CA SER A 332 21.99 0.02 24.13
C SER A 332 22.01 -0.54 22.70
N SER A 333 21.23 -1.58 22.52
CA SER A 333 20.94 -2.18 21.21
C SER A 333 20.09 -1.24 20.37
N TYR A 334 20.72 -0.43 19.52
CA TYR A 334 20.06 0.15 18.37
C TYR A 334 20.14 -0.86 17.22
N ILE A 335 19.00 -1.19 16.63
CA ILE A 335 18.93 -1.97 15.39
C ILE A 335 19.58 -1.12 14.30
N SER A 336 20.79 -1.50 13.86
CA SER A 336 21.45 -0.86 12.73
C SER A 336 20.97 -1.54 11.46
N PHE A 337 20.22 -0.82 10.64
CA PHE A 337 19.90 -1.24 9.28
C PHE A 337 21.12 -1.03 8.40
N SER A 338 21.73 -2.12 7.90
CA SER A 338 22.72 -2.04 6.83
C SER A 338 22.02 -2.30 5.51
N SER A 339 22.08 -1.31 4.62
CA SER A 339 21.70 -1.40 3.23
C SER A 339 22.64 -2.32 2.47
N ASN A 340 22.09 -3.30 1.78
CA ASN A 340 22.63 -3.83 0.53
C ASN A 340 21.53 -3.75 -0.51
#